data_9ffd2305c44534afbfaa5d242addc758
#
_entry.id   9ffd2305c44534afbfaa5d242addc758
#
_cell.length_a   1.000
_cell.length_b   1.000
_cell.length_c   1.000
_cell.angle_alpha   90.00
_cell.angle_beta   90.00
_cell.angle_gamma   90.00
#
_symmetry.space_group_name_H-M   'P 1'
#
loop_
_entity.id
_entity.type
_entity.pdbx_description
1 polymer ?
#
loop_
_entity_poly.entity_id
_entity_poly.type
_entity_poly.pdbx_seq_one_letter_code
_entity_poly.pdbx_strand_id
1 'polypeptide(L)'
;VTMKVIDSHAHILDRAYLDSLTTELGMTATVSESGQTLLRTGNTTVAWYKDEFFDLEDRIRTMDRQGVDMRILSLSSPSVYEWAIDEQIRMARYINDQTAKACAQYPTRLQGLATLPLSDTKAALSELDRSLDELGLIGVAIGSNVGGKPLNHPDLEPVWAAINRRQIAVVEHPMLPLGSDHMDEFELPLRVGFVYDTTTAIARMIYGGVFERYPDFPFIIAHTGGALLGLLERLDNGYRIFSDCRKYISKLPSEYARNLYYDTCSFYGPALEMARQIVGAERLLWGADDPFIGAGTAHVTDMAIPEAEKAMILAGNAQRIFKLGA
;
A
#
# COMPACT_ATOMS: atom_id res chain seq x y z
N VAL A 1 27.10 5.77 14.42
CA VAL A 1 26.55 5.31 13.14
C VAL A 1 25.17 5.93 13.03
N THR A 2 24.95 6.77 12.02
CA THR A 2 23.64 7.36 11.73
C THR A 2 22.69 6.22 11.37
N MET A 3 21.53 6.19 12.02
CA MET A 3 20.50 5.17 11.76
C MET A 3 19.93 5.40 10.34
N LYS A 4 19.92 4.37 9.49
CA LYS A 4 19.27 4.47 8.17
C LYS A 4 17.77 4.65 8.34
N VAL A 5 17.14 5.38 7.41
CA VAL A 5 15.70 5.62 7.35
C VAL A 5 15.19 5.28 5.95
N ILE A 6 14.31 4.29 5.86
CA ILE A 6 13.70 3.82 4.60
C ILE A 6 12.19 3.97 4.70
N ASP A 7 11.66 4.81 3.83
CA ASP A 7 10.22 5.03 3.70
C ASP A 7 9.60 3.92 2.85
N SER A 8 8.79 3.07 3.48
CA SER A 8 8.11 1.97 2.82
C SER A 8 6.72 2.32 2.29
N HIS A 9 6.25 3.56 2.54
CA HIS A 9 4.96 4.05 2.09
C HIS A 9 5.12 5.45 1.49
N ALA A 10 5.50 5.47 0.22
CA ALA A 10 5.59 6.68 -0.57
C ALA A 10 5.00 6.46 -1.97
N HIS A 11 4.56 7.54 -2.60
CA HIS A 11 3.84 7.45 -3.87
C HIS A 11 4.56 8.18 -5.00
N ILE A 12 4.55 7.56 -6.18
CA ILE A 12 4.86 8.25 -7.41
C ILE A 12 3.60 8.99 -7.88
N LEU A 13 3.77 10.24 -8.30
CA LEU A 13 2.76 10.97 -9.06
C LEU A 13 3.29 11.24 -10.45
N ASP A 14 2.43 11.04 -11.44
CA ASP A 14 2.72 11.32 -12.85
C ASP A 14 1.62 12.18 -13.43
N ARG A 15 2.01 13.27 -14.11
CA ARG A 15 1.07 14.27 -14.64
C ARG A 15 0.15 13.64 -15.69
N ALA A 16 0.70 12.88 -16.63
CA ALA A 16 -0.09 12.29 -17.70
C ALA A 16 -1.08 11.24 -17.18
N TYR A 17 -0.70 10.49 -16.14
CA TYR A 17 -1.62 9.59 -15.45
C TYR A 17 -2.78 10.38 -14.81
N LEU A 18 -2.51 11.45 -14.07
CA LEU A 18 -3.56 12.25 -13.42
C LEU A 18 -4.45 12.98 -14.44
N ASP A 19 -3.87 13.46 -15.54
CA ASP A 19 -4.64 14.06 -16.64
C ASP A 19 -5.57 13.03 -17.29
N SER A 20 -5.15 11.76 -17.42
CA SER A 20 -6.01 10.72 -17.99
C SER A 20 -7.17 10.31 -17.06
N LEU A 21 -7.06 10.50 -15.75
CA LEU A 21 -8.22 10.33 -14.84
C LEU A 21 -9.36 11.29 -15.19
N THR A 22 -9.04 12.51 -15.64
CA THR A 22 -10.05 13.50 -16.06
C THR A 22 -10.49 13.29 -17.49
N THR A 23 -9.59 13.03 -18.42
CA THR A 23 -9.87 13.00 -19.86
C THR A 23 -10.47 11.66 -20.30
N GLU A 24 -10.07 10.56 -19.70
CA GLU A 24 -10.50 9.21 -20.08
C GLU A 24 -11.59 8.65 -19.13
N LEU A 25 -11.51 8.94 -17.82
CA LEU A 25 -12.47 8.44 -16.83
C LEU A 25 -13.53 9.47 -16.41
N GLY A 26 -13.42 10.72 -16.92
CA GLY A 26 -14.41 11.78 -16.65
C GLY A 26 -14.42 12.27 -15.20
N MET A 27 -13.34 12.08 -14.46
CA MET A 27 -13.21 12.67 -13.13
C MET A 27 -13.12 14.18 -13.23
N THR A 28 -13.65 14.90 -12.25
CA THR A 28 -13.57 16.35 -12.20
C THR A 28 -12.38 16.79 -11.36
N ALA A 29 -11.64 17.80 -11.84
CA ALA A 29 -10.55 18.42 -11.12
C ALA A 29 -10.96 19.82 -10.65
N THR A 30 -10.83 20.10 -9.36
CA THR A 30 -11.13 21.40 -8.75
C THR A 30 -10.00 21.84 -7.83
N VAL A 31 -9.65 23.13 -7.89
CA VAL A 31 -8.63 23.69 -7.00
C VAL A 31 -9.29 24.18 -5.72
N SER A 32 -8.79 23.71 -4.58
CA SER A 32 -9.24 24.13 -3.25
C SER A 32 -8.68 25.52 -2.88
N GLU A 33 -9.23 26.16 -1.86
CA GLU A 33 -8.72 27.43 -1.32
C GLU A 33 -7.25 27.35 -0.85
N SER A 34 -6.82 26.16 -0.44
CA SER A 34 -5.44 25.88 -0.01
C SER A 34 -4.50 25.47 -1.15
N GLY A 35 -4.95 25.58 -2.41
CA GLY A 35 -4.12 25.35 -3.60
C GLY A 35 -3.91 23.88 -3.98
N GLN A 36 -4.66 22.93 -3.37
CA GLN A 36 -4.62 21.54 -3.80
C GLN A 36 -5.59 21.33 -4.97
N THR A 37 -5.18 20.54 -5.94
CA THR A 37 -6.11 20.01 -6.95
C THR A 37 -6.76 18.75 -6.40
N LEU A 38 -8.10 18.77 -6.29
CA LEU A 38 -8.92 17.65 -5.84
C LEU A 38 -9.50 16.94 -7.06
N LEU A 39 -9.27 15.65 -7.18
CA LEU A 39 -9.88 14.78 -8.20
C LEU A 39 -11.11 14.11 -7.59
N ARG A 40 -12.24 14.19 -8.30
CA ARG A 40 -13.52 13.70 -7.80
C ARG A 40 -14.25 12.84 -8.82
N THR A 41 -14.93 11.81 -8.30
CA THR A 41 -16.01 11.09 -9.01
C THR A 41 -17.32 11.50 -8.35
N GLY A 42 -18.17 12.22 -9.08
CA GLY A 42 -19.34 12.87 -8.47
C GLY A 42 -18.92 13.85 -7.35
N ASN A 43 -19.42 13.64 -6.15
CA ASN A 43 -19.08 14.46 -4.98
C ASN A 43 -17.89 13.88 -4.16
N THR A 44 -17.44 12.68 -4.48
CA THR A 44 -16.41 11.96 -3.70
C THR A 44 -15.03 12.34 -4.17
N THR A 45 -14.18 12.86 -3.29
CA THR A 45 -12.74 13.03 -3.55
C THR A 45 -12.07 11.66 -3.57
N VAL A 46 -11.41 11.35 -4.69
CA VAL A 46 -10.70 10.08 -4.90
C VAL A 46 -9.19 10.23 -4.76
N ALA A 47 -8.69 11.43 -5.06
CA ALA A 47 -7.28 11.79 -4.91
C ALA A 47 -7.12 13.31 -4.83
N TRP A 48 -5.95 13.76 -4.40
CA TRP A 48 -5.57 15.17 -4.45
C TRP A 48 -4.07 15.32 -4.68
N TYR A 49 -3.64 16.46 -5.21
CA TYR A 49 -2.22 16.72 -5.43
C TYR A 49 -1.93 18.22 -5.44
N LYS A 50 -0.65 18.55 -5.38
CA LYS A 50 -0.10 19.88 -5.63
C LYS A 50 0.96 19.78 -6.72
N ASP A 51 1.25 20.87 -7.40
CA ASP A 51 2.22 20.89 -8.50
C ASP A 51 3.64 20.48 -8.06
N GLU A 52 4.03 20.83 -6.84
CA GLU A 52 5.32 20.45 -6.24
C GLU A 52 5.52 18.91 -6.08
N PHE A 53 4.44 18.13 -6.05
CA PHE A 53 4.52 16.66 -5.90
C PHE A 53 5.12 15.95 -7.12
N PHE A 54 5.20 16.63 -8.27
CA PHE A 54 5.79 16.08 -9.49
C PHE A 54 7.30 16.29 -9.60
N ASP A 55 7.89 17.16 -8.78
CA ASP A 55 9.32 17.48 -8.82
C ASP A 55 10.14 16.45 -8.03
N LEU A 56 10.80 15.53 -8.76
CA LEU A 56 11.67 14.54 -8.15
C LEU A 56 12.91 15.16 -7.48
N GLU A 57 13.43 16.26 -7.99
CA GLU A 57 14.58 16.93 -7.38
C GLU A 57 14.18 17.56 -6.03
N ASP A 58 13.00 18.19 -5.95
CA ASP A 58 12.48 18.71 -4.69
C ASP A 58 12.18 17.59 -3.71
N ARG A 59 11.69 16.45 -4.19
CA ARG A 59 11.53 15.25 -3.37
C ARG A 59 12.86 14.81 -2.75
N ILE A 60 13.94 14.74 -3.51
CA ILE A 60 15.27 14.37 -2.99
C ILE A 60 15.74 15.41 -1.97
N ARG A 61 15.61 16.70 -2.27
CA ARG A 61 15.93 17.77 -1.30
C ARG A 61 15.12 17.64 -0.01
N THR A 62 13.86 17.25 -0.12
CA THR A 62 12.99 17.02 1.05
C THR A 62 13.44 15.81 1.85
N MET A 63 13.79 14.70 1.21
CA MET A 63 14.39 13.54 1.86
C MET A 63 15.66 13.92 2.62
N ASP A 64 16.55 14.74 2.02
CA ASP A 64 17.78 15.20 2.69
C ASP A 64 17.47 16.01 3.95
N ARG A 65 16.50 16.94 3.88
CA ARG A 65 16.05 17.73 5.03
C ARG A 65 15.44 16.88 6.14
N GLN A 66 14.76 15.80 5.79
CA GLN A 66 14.09 14.89 6.72
C GLN A 66 15.00 13.76 7.24
N GLY A 67 16.21 13.62 6.69
CA GLY A 67 17.13 12.51 7.01
C GLY A 67 16.62 11.15 6.50
N VAL A 68 15.88 11.13 5.39
CA VAL A 68 15.36 9.91 4.75
C VAL A 68 16.36 9.44 3.70
N ASP A 69 16.90 8.25 3.87
CA ASP A 69 17.90 7.68 2.95
C ASP A 69 17.27 7.16 1.66
N MET A 70 16.10 6.51 1.75
CA MET A 70 15.45 5.87 0.60
C MET A 70 13.92 5.94 0.74
N ARG A 71 13.24 6.06 -0.40
CA ARG A 71 11.78 5.88 -0.53
C ARG A 71 11.43 4.77 -1.49
N ILE A 72 10.43 3.97 -1.14
CA ILE A 72 9.86 2.92 -1.98
C ILE A 72 8.56 3.47 -2.57
N LEU A 73 8.56 3.72 -3.87
CA LEU A 73 7.46 4.38 -4.58
C LEU A 73 6.41 3.38 -5.05
N SER A 74 5.15 3.72 -4.86
CA SER A 74 3.99 2.99 -5.38
C SER A 74 2.99 3.92 -6.03
N LEU A 75 2.14 3.42 -6.93
CA LEU A 75 0.99 4.18 -7.38
C LEU A 75 -0.09 4.14 -6.30
N SER A 76 -0.61 5.32 -5.92
CA SER A 76 -1.70 5.47 -4.96
C SER A 76 -3.07 5.21 -5.60
N SER A 77 -4.16 5.33 -4.80
CA SER A 77 -5.53 5.39 -5.27
C SER A 77 -5.72 6.56 -6.27
N PRO A 78 -6.53 6.40 -7.34
CA PRO A 78 -7.41 5.26 -7.67
C PRO A 78 -6.72 4.08 -8.36
N SER A 79 -5.39 4.06 -8.52
CA SER A 79 -4.64 3.03 -9.23
C SER A 79 -5.08 2.93 -10.70
N VAL A 80 -5.13 1.71 -11.28
CA VAL A 80 -5.50 1.51 -12.69
C VAL A 80 -6.83 0.76 -12.87
N TYR A 81 -7.54 0.47 -11.79
CA TYR A 81 -8.67 -0.48 -11.83
C TYR A 81 -9.97 0.11 -12.36
N GLU A 82 -10.05 1.43 -12.54
CA GLU A 82 -11.23 2.12 -13.08
C GLU A 82 -11.32 2.05 -14.62
N TRP A 83 -10.20 1.76 -15.30
CA TRP A 83 -10.15 1.62 -16.75
C TRP A 83 -10.69 0.28 -17.25
N ALA A 84 -11.21 0.25 -18.49
CA ALA A 84 -11.43 -0.99 -19.22
C ALA A 84 -10.12 -1.78 -19.38
N ILE A 85 -10.20 -3.09 -19.58
CA ILE A 85 -9.04 -4.00 -19.51
C ILE A 85 -7.85 -3.54 -20.37
N ASP A 86 -8.07 -3.22 -21.64
CA ASP A 86 -6.99 -2.83 -22.56
C ASP A 86 -6.29 -1.53 -22.08
N GLU A 87 -7.06 -0.55 -21.64
CA GLU A 87 -6.53 0.71 -21.11
C GLU A 87 -5.89 0.52 -19.74
N GLN A 88 -6.44 -0.38 -18.91
CA GLN A 88 -5.82 -0.76 -17.65
C GLN A 88 -4.42 -1.36 -17.86
N ILE A 89 -4.27 -2.25 -18.84
CA ILE A 89 -2.99 -2.84 -19.23
C ILE A 89 -2.01 -1.74 -19.70
N ARG A 90 -2.47 -0.86 -20.60
CA ARG A 90 -1.68 0.26 -21.10
C ARG A 90 -1.19 1.16 -19.96
N MET A 91 -2.09 1.55 -19.06
CA MET A 91 -1.79 2.45 -17.97
C MET A 91 -0.87 1.80 -16.92
N ALA A 92 -1.07 0.54 -16.58
CA ALA A 92 -0.18 -0.19 -15.67
C ALA A 92 1.25 -0.22 -16.23
N ARG A 93 1.42 -0.57 -17.49
CA ARG A 93 2.74 -0.56 -18.16
C ARG A 93 3.38 0.83 -18.14
N TYR A 94 2.60 1.86 -18.50
CA TYR A 94 3.05 3.24 -18.50
C TYR A 94 3.59 3.66 -17.12
N ILE A 95 2.83 3.45 -16.06
CA ILE A 95 3.21 3.82 -14.70
C ILE A 95 4.43 3.04 -14.22
N ASN A 96 4.53 1.75 -14.54
CA ASN A 96 5.71 0.96 -14.19
C ASN A 96 6.97 1.49 -14.89
N ASP A 97 6.85 1.90 -16.16
CA ASP A 97 7.96 2.52 -16.90
C ASP A 97 8.37 3.87 -16.27
N GLN A 98 7.42 4.72 -15.86
CA GLN A 98 7.72 5.98 -15.18
C GLN A 98 8.36 5.73 -13.80
N THR A 99 7.86 4.75 -13.06
CA THR A 99 8.43 4.36 -11.76
C THR A 99 9.87 3.87 -11.92
N ALA A 100 10.13 2.97 -12.87
CA ALA A 100 11.48 2.49 -13.16
C ALA A 100 12.44 3.61 -13.60
N LYS A 101 11.94 4.55 -14.41
CA LYS A 101 12.71 5.74 -14.83
C LYS A 101 13.09 6.63 -13.64
N ALA A 102 12.16 6.88 -12.73
CA ALA A 102 12.43 7.66 -11.51
C ALA A 102 13.48 6.96 -10.63
N CYS A 103 13.37 5.65 -10.46
CA CYS A 103 14.35 4.85 -9.72
C CYS A 103 15.74 4.85 -10.39
N ALA A 104 15.80 4.75 -11.71
CA ALA A 104 17.07 4.80 -12.45
C ALA A 104 17.76 6.17 -12.35
N GLN A 105 17.00 7.25 -12.21
CA GLN A 105 17.54 8.60 -12.01
C GLN A 105 18.20 8.77 -10.62
N TYR A 106 17.67 8.10 -9.60
CA TYR A 106 18.16 8.17 -8.22
C TYR A 106 18.29 6.77 -7.57
N PRO A 107 19.15 5.89 -8.09
CA PRO A 107 19.12 4.46 -7.78
C PRO A 107 19.44 4.10 -6.33
N THR A 108 20.13 4.97 -5.59
CA THR A 108 20.42 4.80 -4.17
C THR A 108 19.38 5.44 -3.25
N ARG A 109 18.44 6.20 -3.81
CA ARG A 109 17.46 6.99 -3.07
C ARG A 109 16.02 6.54 -3.31
N LEU A 110 15.73 6.02 -4.50
CA LEU A 110 14.39 5.59 -4.90
C LEU A 110 14.39 4.13 -5.33
N GLN A 111 13.38 3.41 -4.87
CA GLN A 111 13.01 2.08 -5.35
C GLN A 111 11.53 2.09 -5.71
N GLY A 112 11.05 1.11 -6.47
CA GLY A 112 9.69 1.12 -6.96
C GLY A 112 8.98 -0.21 -6.86
N LEU A 113 7.67 -0.15 -6.68
CA LEU A 113 6.75 -1.28 -6.70
C LEU A 113 5.96 -1.29 -8.01
N ALA A 114 5.73 -2.47 -8.53
CA ALA A 114 4.94 -2.67 -9.74
C ALA A 114 3.45 -2.48 -9.50
N THR A 115 2.76 -1.81 -10.41
CA THR A 115 1.31 -1.77 -10.52
C THR A 115 0.87 -2.83 -11.52
N LEU A 116 -0.09 -3.69 -11.17
CA LEU A 116 -0.54 -4.79 -12.02
C LEU A 116 -1.95 -4.57 -12.55
N PRO A 117 -2.25 -4.92 -13.81
CA PRO A 117 -3.60 -4.86 -14.38
C PRO A 117 -4.42 -6.07 -13.91
N LEU A 118 -4.83 -6.09 -12.63
CA LEU A 118 -5.41 -7.26 -11.95
C LEU A 118 -6.81 -7.66 -12.43
N SER A 119 -7.43 -6.87 -13.31
CA SER A 119 -8.71 -7.27 -13.94
C SER A 119 -8.53 -8.35 -15.00
N ASP A 120 -7.30 -8.54 -15.53
CA ASP A 120 -6.93 -9.64 -16.42
C ASP A 120 -5.72 -10.39 -15.83
N THR A 121 -5.94 -11.64 -15.43
CA THR A 121 -4.93 -12.48 -14.78
C THR A 121 -3.71 -12.72 -15.66
N LYS A 122 -3.90 -12.93 -16.98
CA LYS A 122 -2.77 -13.20 -17.90
C LYS A 122 -1.91 -11.95 -18.08
N ALA A 123 -2.55 -10.80 -18.27
CA ALA A 123 -1.86 -9.52 -18.37
C ALA A 123 -1.12 -9.18 -17.07
N ALA A 124 -1.76 -9.43 -15.92
CA ALA A 124 -1.14 -9.20 -14.61
C ALA A 124 0.12 -10.05 -14.41
N LEU A 125 0.10 -11.32 -14.78
CA LEU A 125 1.27 -12.20 -14.70
C LEU A 125 2.39 -11.77 -15.67
N SER A 126 2.04 -11.38 -16.89
CA SER A 126 3.02 -10.87 -17.86
C SER A 126 3.67 -9.58 -17.39
N GLU A 127 2.89 -8.66 -16.81
CA GLU A 127 3.40 -7.39 -16.30
C GLU A 127 4.18 -7.57 -15.00
N LEU A 128 3.82 -8.56 -14.17
CA LEU A 128 4.61 -8.95 -12.99
C LEU A 128 6.03 -9.37 -13.41
N ASP A 129 6.13 -10.29 -14.38
CA ASP A 129 7.42 -10.77 -14.88
C ASP A 129 8.24 -9.62 -15.48
N ARG A 130 7.64 -8.80 -16.35
CA ARG A 130 8.33 -7.65 -16.96
C ARG A 130 8.83 -6.66 -15.89
N SER A 131 7.98 -6.32 -14.94
CA SER A 131 8.31 -5.32 -13.92
C SER A 131 9.49 -5.74 -13.05
N LEU A 132 9.55 -7.00 -12.67
CA LEU A 132 10.61 -7.52 -11.81
C LEU A 132 11.90 -7.84 -12.59
N ASP A 133 11.75 -8.48 -13.74
CA ASP A 133 12.90 -9.08 -14.45
C ASP A 133 13.54 -8.10 -15.46
N GLU A 134 12.77 -7.16 -16.03
CA GLU A 134 13.27 -6.19 -17.02
C GLU A 134 13.39 -4.77 -16.45
N LEU A 135 12.41 -4.32 -15.62
CA LEU A 135 12.42 -2.97 -15.06
C LEU A 135 13.13 -2.85 -13.72
N GLY A 136 13.39 -3.97 -13.04
CA GLY A 136 14.09 -4.00 -11.76
C GLY A 136 13.26 -3.45 -10.59
N LEU A 137 11.92 -3.46 -10.69
CA LEU A 137 11.05 -3.12 -9.58
C LEU A 137 11.13 -4.22 -8.50
N ILE A 138 11.02 -3.83 -7.22
CA ILE A 138 11.40 -4.70 -6.09
C ILE A 138 10.23 -5.41 -5.40
N GLY A 139 9.02 -5.21 -5.87
CA GLY A 139 7.80 -5.79 -5.30
C GLY A 139 6.57 -5.30 -6.05
N VAL A 140 5.40 -5.50 -5.46
CA VAL A 140 4.11 -5.18 -6.05
C VAL A 140 3.29 -4.28 -5.11
N ALA A 141 2.65 -3.25 -5.66
CA ALA A 141 1.60 -2.50 -4.98
C ALA A 141 0.24 -2.92 -5.52
N ILE A 142 -0.71 -3.19 -4.62
CA ILE A 142 -2.08 -3.56 -4.99
C ILE A 142 -3.09 -2.73 -4.21
N GLY A 143 -4.27 -2.53 -4.78
CA GLY A 143 -5.40 -1.94 -4.07
C GLY A 143 -6.06 -2.93 -3.11
N SER A 144 -6.77 -2.41 -2.09
CA SER A 144 -7.61 -3.22 -1.20
C SER A 144 -8.76 -3.93 -1.92
N ASN A 145 -9.15 -3.41 -3.09
CA ASN A 145 -10.04 -4.08 -4.04
C ASN A 145 -9.62 -3.76 -5.48
N VAL A 146 -10.09 -4.53 -6.44
CA VAL A 146 -9.81 -4.39 -7.88
C VAL A 146 -11.10 -4.02 -8.60
N GLY A 147 -11.42 -2.71 -8.65
CA GLY A 147 -12.69 -2.26 -9.23
C GLY A 147 -13.89 -2.91 -8.52
N GLY A 148 -13.85 -3.02 -7.21
CA GLY A 148 -14.85 -3.69 -6.38
C GLY A 148 -14.70 -5.21 -6.26
N LYS A 149 -13.83 -5.86 -7.04
CA LYS A 149 -13.51 -7.29 -6.89
C LYS A 149 -12.64 -7.50 -5.65
N PRO A 150 -13.00 -8.39 -4.71
CA PRO A 150 -12.21 -8.61 -3.51
C PRO A 150 -10.91 -9.36 -3.80
N LEU A 151 -9.87 -9.12 -2.98
CA LEU A 151 -8.54 -9.71 -3.17
C LEU A 151 -8.48 -11.24 -3.02
N ASN A 152 -9.47 -11.85 -2.38
CA ASN A 152 -9.62 -13.31 -2.30
C ASN A 152 -10.44 -13.91 -3.45
N HIS A 153 -10.70 -13.15 -4.52
CA HIS A 153 -11.44 -13.65 -5.68
C HIS A 153 -10.64 -14.75 -6.41
N PRO A 154 -11.27 -15.83 -6.90
CA PRO A 154 -10.58 -16.94 -7.57
C PRO A 154 -9.72 -16.52 -8.77
N ASP A 155 -10.09 -15.50 -9.53
CA ASP A 155 -9.30 -14.99 -10.66
C ASP A 155 -7.89 -14.53 -10.23
N LEU A 156 -7.69 -14.14 -8.96
CA LEU A 156 -6.41 -13.67 -8.45
C LEU A 156 -5.52 -14.81 -7.92
N GLU A 157 -6.04 -16.04 -7.79
CA GLU A 157 -5.26 -17.19 -7.32
C GLU A 157 -3.94 -17.42 -8.09
N PRO A 158 -3.91 -17.35 -9.45
CA PRO A 158 -2.65 -17.50 -10.18
C PRO A 158 -1.64 -16.39 -9.88
N VAL A 159 -2.12 -15.16 -9.59
CA VAL A 159 -1.26 -14.03 -9.23
C VAL A 159 -0.65 -14.27 -7.85
N TRP A 160 -1.46 -14.69 -6.85
CA TRP A 160 -0.97 -15.05 -5.52
C TRP A 160 0.04 -16.20 -5.56
N ALA A 161 -0.23 -17.22 -6.37
CA ALA A 161 0.70 -18.33 -6.58
C ALA A 161 2.04 -17.88 -7.18
N ALA A 162 2.02 -16.95 -8.15
CA ALA A 162 3.23 -16.41 -8.75
C ALA A 162 4.04 -15.56 -7.76
N ILE A 163 3.37 -14.67 -7.01
CA ILE A 163 3.96 -13.84 -5.97
C ILE A 163 4.61 -14.71 -4.89
N ASN A 164 3.89 -15.72 -4.38
CA ASN A 164 4.38 -16.65 -3.37
C ASN A 164 5.62 -17.42 -3.84
N ARG A 165 5.57 -17.96 -5.06
CA ARG A 165 6.69 -18.70 -5.65
C ARG A 165 7.95 -17.85 -5.81
N ARG A 166 7.79 -16.55 -6.13
CA ARG A 166 8.89 -15.59 -6.25
C ARG A 166 9.31 -14.98 -4.91
N GLN A 167 8.51 -15.16 -3.85
CA GLN A 167 8.72 -14.60 -2.51
C GLN A 167 8.98 -13.08 -2.56
N ILE A 168 8.15 -12.36 -3.30
CA ILE A 168 8.22 -10.91 -3.45
C ILE A 168 7.27 -10.19 -2.50
N ALA A 169 7.69 -9.01 -2.06
CA ALA A 169 6.88 -8.18 -1.19
C ALA A 169 5.66 -7.61 -1.92
N VAL A 170 4.53 -7.61 -1.23
CA VAL A 170 3.30 -6.94 -1.65
C VAL A 170 2.98 -5.84 -0.64
N VAL A 171 2.74 -4.63 -1.14
CA VAL A 171 2.20 -3.51 -0.35
C VAL A 171 0.76 -3.30 -0.76
N GLU A 172 -0.15 -3.49 0.17
CA GLU A 172 -1.56 -3.14 -0.02
C GLU A 172 -1.77 -1.65 0.27
N HIS A 173 -2.49 -0.96 -0.61
CA HIS A 173 -2.93 0.41 -0.40
C HIS A 173 -4.45 0.50 -0.56
N PRO A 174 -5.14 1.23 0.34
CA PRO A 174 -6.59 1.31 0.27
C PRO A 174 -7.11 1.92 -1.03
N MET A 175 -8.27 1.43 -1.43
CA MET A 175 -9.11 1.97 -2.48
C MET A 175 -10.40 2.53 -1.87
N LEU A 176 -11.17 3.25 -2.66
CA LEU A 176 -12.51 3.66 -2.22
C LEU A 176 -13.35 2.43 -1.91
N PRO A 177 -14.01 2.38 -0.76
CA PRO A 177 -14.84 1.25 -0.39
C PRO A 177 -16.12 1.20 -1.21
N LEU A 178 -16.59 0.00 -1.50
CA LEU A 178 -17.92 -0.20 -2.04
C LEU A 178 -18.97 0.29 -1.04
N GLY A 179 -20.02 0.97 -1.53
CA GLY A 179 -21.10 1.47 -0.68
C GLY A 179 -20.70 2.71 0.14
N SER A 180 -19.80 3.53 -0.39
CA SER A 180 -19.36 4.79 0.26
C SER A 180 -20.34 5.96 0.08
N ASP A 181 -21.52 5.76 -0.45
CA ASP A 181 -22.51 6.82 -0.76
C ASP A 181 -22.88 7.70 0.44
N HIS A 182 -22.73 7.19 1.68
CA HIS A 182 -22.96 7.94 2.91
C HIS A 182 -21.70 8.62 3.47
N MET A 183 -20.60 8.59 2.73
CA MET A 183 -19.31 9.20 3.11
C MET A 183 -19.00 10.47 2.31
N ASP A 184 -19.95 11.04 1.56
CA ASP A 184 -19.72 12.13 0.60
C ASP A 184 -19.28 13.45 1.23
N GLU A 185 -19.44 13.61 2.55
CA GLU A 185 -19.07 14.82 3.28
C GLU A 185 -17.79 14.61 4.10
N PHE A 186 -17.15 15.71 4.48
CA PHE A 186 -15.99 15.76 5.40
C PHE A 186 -14.77 14.94 4.94
N GLU A 187 -14.65 14.67 3.67
CA GLU A 187 -13.60 13.81 3.09
C GLU A 187 -13.56 12.41 3.76
N LEU A 188 -14.71 11.92 4.23
CA LEU A 188 -14.81 10.61 4.91
C LEU A 188 -14.31 9.43 4.08
N PRO A 189 -14.42 9.41 2.73
CA PRO A 189 -13.85 8.31 1.95
C PRO A 189 -12.35 8.14 2.19
N LEU A 190 -11.60 9.25 2.23
CA LEU A 190 -10.16 9.24 2.49
C LEU A 190 -9.81 9.07 3.98
N ARG A 191 -10.70 9.49 4.90
CA ARG A 191 -10.41 9.51 6.34
C ARG A 191 -10.86 8.24 7.07
N VAL A 192 -11.97 7.66 6.65
CA VAL A 192 -12.57 6.47 7.24
C VAL A 192 -12.69 5.34 6.22
N GLY A 193 -13.11 5.68 5.00
CA GLY A 193 -13.35 4.72 3.93
C GLY A 193 -12.13 3.88 3.60
N PHE A 194 -10.98 4.50 3.45
CA PHE A 194 -9.71 3.81 3.17
C PHE A 194 -9.38 2.74 4.21
N VAL A 195 -9.36 3.10 5.48
CA VAL A 195 -9.02 2.14 6.55
C VAL A 195 -10.11 1.07 6.75
N TYR A 196 -11.37 1.40 6.43
CA TYR A 196 -12.46 0.44 6.40
C TYR A 196 -12.27 -0.60 5.27
N ASP A 197 -11.91 -0.16 4.07
CA ASP A 197 -11.71 -1.04 2.93
C ASP A 197 -10.52 -1.97 3.13
N THR A 198 -9.36 -1.44 3.57
CA THR A 198 -8.19 -2.22 4.00
C THR A 198 -8.59 -3.28 5.03
N THR A 199 -9.29 -2.90 6.09
CA THR A 199 -9.72 -3.84 7.15
C THR A 199 -10.57 -4.98 6.58
N THR A 200 -11.52 -4.64 5.72
CA THR A 200 -12.42 -5.61 5.07
C THR A 200 -11.66 -6.53 4.12
N ALA A 201 -10.76 -5.97 3.30
CA ALA A 201 -9.95 -6.70 2.34
C ALA A 201 -9.08 -7.76 3.03
N ILE A 202 -8.35 -7.37 4.09
CA ILE A 202 -7.46 -8.28 4.80
C ILE A 202 -8.23 -9.34 5.58
N ALA A 203 -9.34 -8.99 6.23
CA ALA A 203 -10.21 -9.97 6.87
C ALA A 203 -10.74 -11.01 5.87
N ARG A 204 -11.11 -10.57 4.65
CA ARG A 204 -11.52 -11.47 3.55
C ARG A 204 -10.38 -12.34 3.05
N MET A 205 -9.16 -11.82 2.92
CA MET A 205 -7.99 -12.61 2.52
C MET A 205 -7.66 -13.69 3.56
N ILE A 206 -7.76 -13.35 4.86
CA ILE A 206 -7.57 -14.31 5.94
C ILE A 206 -8.63 -15.42 5.87
N TYR A 207 -9.92 -15.08 6.00
CA TYR A 207 -11.00 -16.09 5.99
C TYR A 207 -11.10 -16.86 4.67
N GLY A 208 -10.77 -16.19 3.53
CA GLY A 208 -10.69 -16.80 2.22
C GLY A 208 -9.48 -17.70 2.01
N GLY A 209 -8.60 -17.82 3.01
CA GLY A 209 -7.46 -18.73 3.03
C GLY A 209 -6.34 -18.38 2.06
N VAL A 210 -6.20 -17.11 1.64
CA VAL A 210 -5.09 -16.69 0.77
C VAL A 210 -3.77 -16.93 1.46
N PHE A 211 -3.63 -16.49 2.71
CA PHE A 211 -2.40 -16.66 3.51
C PHE A 211 -2.19 -18.10 4.02
N GLU A 212 -3.21 -18.95 3.99
CA GLU A 212 -3.07 -20.39 4.24
C GLU A 212 -2.43 -21.10 3.04
N ARG A 213 -2.92 -20.78 1.81
CA ARG A 213 -2.43 -21.38 0.56
C ARG A 213 -1.10 -20.82 0.10
N TYR A 214 -0.82 -19.55 0.42
CA TYR A 214 0.34 -18.79 -0.06
C TYR A 214 1.05 -18.10 1.11
N PRO A 215 1.79 -18.84 1.97
CA PRO A 215 2.37 -18.31 3.19
C PRO A 215 3.74 -17.64 3.03
N ASP A 216 4.38 -17.72 1.84
CA ASP A 216 5.82 -17.48 1.71
C ASP A 216 6.17 -16.11 1.11
N PHE A 217 5.27 -15.14 1.15
CA PHE A 217 5.57 -13.78 0.69
C PHE A 217 5.26 -12.73 1.75
N PRO A 218 6.09 -11.68 1.86
CA PRO A 218 5.81 -10.57 2.76
C PRO A 218 4.60 -9.76 2.25
N PHE A 219 3.60 -9.57 3.10
CA PHE A 219 2.44 -8.74 2.81
C PHE A 219 2.39 -7.59 3.80
N ILE A 220 2.54 -6.36 3.28
CA ILE A 220 2.56 -5.11 4.05
C ILE A 220 1.20 -4.42 3.90
N ILE A 221 0.58 -4.08 5.01
CA ILE A 221 -0.73 -3.44 5.08
C ILE A 221 -0.55 -1.97 5.41
N ALA A 222 -1.15 -1.10 4.61
CA ALA A 222 -1.09 0.34 4.81
C ALA A 222 -1.84 0.81 6.07
N HIS A 223 -1.51 2.02 6.52
CA HIS A 223 -2.16 2.75 7.61
C HIS A 223 -2.30 1.92 8.89
N THR A 224 -1.20 1.23 9.25
CA THR A 224 -1.11 0.36 10.44
C THR A 224 -2.21 -0.72 10.45
N GLY A 225 -2.68 -1.13 9.26
CA GLY A 225 -3.70 -2.16 9.10
C GLY A 225 -5.14 -1.69 9.34
N GLY A 226 -5.36 -0.39 9.33
CA GLY A 226 -6.70 0.18 9.60
C GLY A 226 -7.21 -0.20 10.98
N ALA A 227 -8.37 -0.86 11.05
CA ALA A 227 -8.97 -1.35 12.29
C ALA A 227 -8.67 -2.82 12.57
N LEU A 228 -7.93 -3.52 11.70
CA LEU A 228 -7.76 -4.98 11.76
C LEU A 228 -7.24 -5.45 13.11
N LEU A 229 -6.16 -4.84 13.61
CA LEU A 229 -5.53 -5.24 14.87
C LEU A 229 -6.44 -5.07 16.09
N GLY A 230 -7.32 -4.08 16.07
CA GLY A 230 -8.35 -3.87 17.10
C GLY A 230 -9.51 -4.88 17.01
N LEU A 231 -9.65 -5.61 15.91
CA LEU A 231 -10.75 -6.55 15.67
C LEU A 231 -10.35 -8.02 15.80
N LEU A 232 -9.10 -8.35 16.12
CA LEU A 232 -8.59 -9.71 16.07
C LEU A 232 -9.42 -10.69 16.89
N GLU A 233 -9.77 -10.39 18.14
CA GLU A 233 -10.60 -11.27 18.95
C GLU A 233 -12.01 -11.43 18.38
N ARG A 234 -12.55 -10.39 17.74
CA ARG A 234 -13.83 -10.49 17.05
C ARG A 234 -13.78 -11.42 15.84
N LEU A 235 -12.68 -11.39 15.09
CA LEU A 235 -12.44 -12.32 13.97
C LEU A 235 -12.25 -13.76 14.49
N ASP A 236 -11.48 -13.94 15.56
CA ASP A 236 -11.29 -15.26 16.20
C ASP A 236 -12.61 -15.83 16.73
N ASN A 237 -13.49 -15.00 17.28
CA ASN A 237 -14.84 -15.42 17.67
C ASN A 237 -15.67 -15.87 16.46
N GLY A 238 -15.55 -15.18 15.32
CA GLY A 238 -16.15 -15.61 14.06
C GLY A 238 -15.72 -17.03 13.70
N TYR A 239 -14.41 -17.30 13.73
CA TYR A 239 -13.84 -18.62 13.48
C TYR A 239 -14.38 -19.71 14.44
N ARG A 240 -14.50 -19.39 15.73
CA ARG A 240 -15.00 -20.36 16.74
C ARG A 240 -16.48 -20.67 16.57
N ILE A 241 -17.29 -19.69 16.18
CA ILE A 241 -18.76 -19.78 16.19
C ILE A 241 -19.32 -20.20 14.82
N PHE A 242 -18.80 -19.65 13.72
CA PHE A 242 -19.37 -19.83 12.38
C PHE A 242 -18.53 -20.76 11.51
N SER A 243 -19.16 -21.78 10.92
CA SER A 243 -18.47 -22.72 10.03
C SER A 243 -17.88 -22.06 8.79
N ASP A 244 -18.53 -21.03 8.23
CA ASP A 244 -18.02 -20.31 7.07
C ASP A 244 -16.70 -19.59 7.37
N CYS A 245 -16.52 -19.09 8.59
CA CYS A 245 -15.29 -18.40 8.99
C CYS A 245 -14.08 -19.32 9.15
N ARG A 246 -14.26 -20.66 9.17
CA ARG A 246 -13.18 -21.65 9.25
C ARG A 246 -13.09 -22.58 8.06
N LYS A 247 -13.82 -22.27 6.99
CA LYS A 247 -13.93 -23.15 5.82
C LYS A 247 -12.60 -23.32 5.06
N TYR A 248 -11.78 -22.27 5.03
CA TYR A 248 -10.57 -22.23 4.22
C TYR A 248 -9.29 -22.00 5.03
N ILE A 249 -9.38 -21.96 6.35
CA ILE A 249 -8.25 -21.73 7.25
C ILE A 249 -8.22 -22.75 8.38
N SER A 250 -7.01 -23.13 8.80
CA SER A 250 -6.80 -24.13 9.87
C SER A 250 -6.44 -23.50 11.22
N LYS A 251 -6.10 -22.20 11.24
CA LYS A 251 -5.67 -21.45 12.43
C LYS A 251 -6.63 -20.30 12.71
N LEU A 252 -6.50 -19.70 13.89
CA LEU A 252 -7.25 -18.49 14.23
C LEU A 252 -6.84 -17.34 13.31
N PRO A 253 -7.77 -16.46 12.88
CA PRO A 253 -7.48 -15.25 12.10
C PRO A 253 -6.34 -14.42 12.68
N SER A 254 -6.28 -14.27 14.00
CA SER A 254 -5.21 -13.54 14.69
C SER A 254 -3.81 -14.12 14.46
N GLU A 255 -3.70 -15.41 14.23
CA GLU A 255 -2.40 -16.05 13.96
C GLU A 255 -1.88 -15.70 12.57
N TYR A 256 -2.76 -15.57 11.55
CA TYR A 256 -2.38 -15.06 10.23
C TYR A 256 -2.00 -13.59 10.31
N ALA A 257 -2.84 -12.76 10.94
CA ALA A 257 -2.60 -11.33 11.07
C ALA A 257 -1.26 -11.01 11.74
N ARG A 258 -0.84 -11.78 12.76
CA ARG A 258 0.48 -11.61 13.42
C ARG A 258 1.67 -11.92 12.51
N ASN A 259 1.47 -12.60 11.40
CA ASN A 259 2.53 -12.92 10.44
C ASN A 259 2.62 -11.90 9.30
N LEU A 260 1.66 -10.98 9.18
CA LEU A 260 1.69 -9.89 8.21
C LEU A 260 2.56 -8.73 8.70
N TYR A 261 2.82 -7.80 7.81
CA TYR A 261 3.57 -6.58 8.11
C TYR A 261 2.65 -5.36 8.05
N TYR A 262 3.02 -4.32 8.76
CA TYR A 262 2.21 -3.11 8.90
C TYR A 262 3.11 -1.89 8.80
N ASP A 263 2.68 -0.88 8.05
CA ASP A 263 3.37 0.38 8.11
C ASP A 263 3.05 1.17 9.39
N THR A 264 3.67 2.33 9.54
CA THR A 264 3.43 3.22 10.70
C THR A 264 2.53 4.41 10.37
N CYS A 265 1.82 4.38 9.23
CA CYS A 265 1.07 5.53 8.72
C CYS A 265 -0.27 5.80 9.41
N SER A 266 -0.51 5.28 10.61
CA SER A 266 -1.52 5.82 11.52
C SER A 266 -1.05 7.13 12.16
N PHE A 267 0.28 7.35 12.24
CA PHE A 267 0.92 8.51 12.90
C PHE A 267 0.45 8.77 14.33
N TYR A 268 -0.18 7.78 14.95
CA TYR A 268 -0.80 7.88 16.26
C TYR A 268 -0.15 6.92 17.26
N GLY A 269 0.60 7.48 18.21
CA GLY A 269 1.43 6.73 19.16
C GLY A 269 0.71 5.56 19.86
N PRO A 270 -0.51 5.73 20.42
CA PRO A 270 -1.24 4.61 21.02
C PRO A 270 -1.57 3.47 20.06
N ALA A 271 -1.89 3.78 18.78
CA ALA A 271 -2.14 2.75 17.78
C ALA A 271 -0.86 1.99 17.40
N LEU A 272 0.26 2.70 17.29
CA LEU A 272 1.57 2.09 17.01
C LEU A 272 2.04 1.21 18.18
N GLU A 273 1.84 1.64 19.42
CA GLU A 273 2.16 0.81 20.59
C GLU A 273 1.27 -0.42 20.65
N MET A 274 -0.01 -0.31 20.36
CA MET A 274 -0.91 -1.48 20.25
C MET A 274 -0.42 -2.43 19.15
N ALA A 275 -0.07 -1.92 17.98
CA ALA A 275 0.45 -2.73 16.89
C ALA A 275 1.74 -3.46 17.30
N ARG A 276 2.70 -2.75 17.90
CA ARG A 276 3.95 -3.32 18.40
C ARG A 276 3.71 -4.44 19.42
N GLN A 277 2.77 -4.25 20.35
CA GLN A 277 2.42 -5.28 21.34
C GLN A 277 1.79 -6.53 20.72
N ILE A 278 1.04 -6.37 19.62
CA ILE A 278 0.33 -7.49 19.00
C ILE A 278 1.23 -8.26 18.03
N VAL A 279 2.02 -7.55 17.20
CA VAL A 279 2.77 -8.17 16.09
C VAL A 279 4.29 -8.12 16.26
N GLY A 280 4.82 -7.34 17.21
CA GLY A 280 6.25 -7.13 17.40
C GLY A 280 6.83 -6.02 16.50
N ALA A 281 7.94 -5.44 16.92
CA ALA A 281 8.65 -4.41 16.15
C ALA A 281 9.17 -4.94 14.80
N GLU A 282 9.45 -6.23 14.70
CA GLU A 282 9.93 -6.91 13.49
C GLU A 282 8.89 -6.99 12.36
N ARG A 283 7.65 -6.62 12.65
CA ARG A 283 6.54 -6.58 11.68
C ARG A 283 6.11 -5.15 11.33
N LEU A 284 6.75 -4.13 11.88
CA LEU A 284 6.44 -2.73 11.61
C LEU A 284 7.47 -2.14 10.64
N LEU A 285 7.01 -1.35 9.67
CA LEU A 285 7.84 -0.62 8.72
C LEU A 285 7.51 0.87 8.80
N TRP A 286 8.53 1.71 8.87
CA TRP A 286 8.31 3.15 8.81
C TRP A 286 7.74 3.55 7.45
N GLY A 287 6.73 4.41 7.45
CA GLY A 287 6.11 5.01 6.30
C GLY A 287 5.78 6.48 6.56
N ALA A 288 5.92 7.33 5.54
CA ALA A 288 5.63 8.76 5.60
C ALA A 288 4.32 9.17 4.93
N ASP A 289 3.74 8.29 4.11
CA ASP A 289 2.62 8.61 3.19
C ASP A 289 2.96 9.83 2.32
N ASP A 290 4.19 9.83 1.79
CA ASP A 290 4.71 10.91 0.93
C ASP A 290 4.14 10.79 -0.49
N PRO A 291 3.70 11.87 -1.11
CA PRO A 291 3.78 13.27 -0.69
C PRO A 291 2.52 13.79 0.03
N PHE A 292 1.54 12.96 0.28
CA PHE A 292 0.23 13.39 0.81
C PHE A 292 0.30 13.88 2.26
N ILE A 293 0.96 13.15 3.12
CA ILE A 293 1.22 13.51 4.52
C ILE A 293 2.68 13.93 4.68
N GLY A 294 3.62 13.15 4.15
CA GLY A 294 5.04 13.45 4.18
C GLY A 294 5.59 13.53 5.61
N ALA A 295 5.12 12.66 6.50
CA ALA A 295 5.51 12.69 7.90
C ALA A 295 7.01 12.42 8.08
N GLY A 296 7.62 13.11 9.04
CA GLY A 296 8.97 12.77 9.50
C GLY A 296 8.96 11.53 10.41
N THR A 297 10.10 11.20 10.99
CA THR A 297 10.29 9.99 11.81
C THR A 297 9.78 10.09 13.25
N ALA A 298 9.32 11.27 13.70
CA ALA A 298 8.98 11.55 15.10
C ALA A 298 8.00 10.55 15.72
N HIS A 299 6.99 10.11 14.95
CA HIS A 299 5.99 9.15 15.44
C HIS A 299 6.58 7.76 15.78
N VAL A 300 7.81 7.46 15.33
CA VAL A 300 8.57 6.26 15.73
C VAL A 300 9.71 6.61 16.68
N THR A 301 10.47 7.68 16.40
CA THR A 301 11.63 8.05 17.26
C THR A 301 11.22 8.47 18.64
N ASP A 302 10.02 9.03 18.82
CA ASP A 302 9.50 9.47 20.12
C ASP A 302 8.82 8.34 20.91
N MET A 303 8.68 7.13 20.34
CA MET A 303 8.17 5.98 21.07
C MET A 303 9.12 5.61 22.23
N ALA A 304 8.55 5.24 23.37
CA ALA A 304 9.30 4.76 24.54
C ALA A 304 9.69 3.28 24.40
N ILE A 305 10.45 2.96 23.35
CA ILE A 305 10.89 1.59 23.01
C ILE A 305 12.42 1.56 22.85
N PRO A 306 13.06 0.37 22.89
CA PRO A 306 14.51 0.24 22.68
C PRO A 306 14.95 0.79 21.32
N GLU A 307 16.14 1.42 21.29
CA GLU A 307 16.72 1.97 20.06
C GLU A 307 16.91 0.91 18.97
N ALA A 308 17.15 -0.35 19.35
CA ALA A 308 17.23 -1.47 18.40
C ALA A 308 15.89 -1.72 17.69
N GLU A 309 14.75 -1.59 18.39
CA GLU A 309 13.42 -1.70 17.79
C GLU A 309 13.14 -0.50 16.87
N LYS A 310 13.52 0.72 17.27
CA LYS A 310 13.40 1.90 16.39
C LYS A 310 14.20 1.72 15.09
N ALA A 311 15.45 1.27 15.19
CA ALA A 311 16.28 0.99 14.02
C ALA A 311 15.68 -0.07 13.10
N MET A 312 15.08 -1.10 13.71
CA MET A 312 14.37 -2.16 12.97
C MET A 312 13.16 -1.61 12.20
N ILE A 313 12.33 -0.80 12.86
CA ILE A 313 11.15 -0.17 12.24
C ILE A 313 11.54 0.84 11.16
N LEU A 314 12.55 1.69 11.43
CA LEU A 314 12.95 2.77 10.53
C LEU A 314 13.61 2.29 9.24
N ALA A 315 14.31 1.14 9.26
CA ALA A 315 14.99 0.62 8.07
C ALA A 315 15.16 -0.90 8.04
N GLY A 316 15.51 -1.53 9.16
CA GLY A 316 15.95 -2.94 9.17
C GLY A 316 14.93 -3.90 8.56
N ASN A 317 13.64 -3.70 8.85
CA ASN A 317 12.58 -4.53 8.29
C ASN A 317 12.41 -4.30 6.79
N ALA A 318 12.42 -3.03 6.32
CA ALA A 318 12.33 -2.73 4.91
C ALA A 318 13.52 -3.33 4.13
N GLN A 319 14.76 -3.20 4.65
CA GLN A 319 15.94 -3.82 4.05
C GLN A 319 15.79 -5.32 3.87
N ARG A 320 15.32 -6.02 4.91
CA ARG A 320 15.11 -7.47 4.88
C ARG A 320 14.00 -7.89 3.93
N ILE A 321 12.85 -7.21 3.97
CA ILE A 321 11.64 -7.57 3.24
C ILE A 321 11.80 -7.32 1.74
N PHE A 322 12.34 -6.17 1.38
CA PHE A 322 12.56 -5.79 -0.02
C PHE A 322 13.93 -6.22 -0.56
N LYS A 323 14.72 -6.97 0.24
CA LYS A 323 16.03 -7.48 -0.15
C LYS A 323 16.98 -6.36 -0.62
N LEU A 324 16.91 -5.20 0.02
CA LEU A 324 17.75 -4.04 -0.31
C LEU A 324 19.18 -4.31 0.14
N GLY A 325 20.15 -3.92 -0.70
CA GLY A 325 21.58 -4.03 -0.33
C GLY A 325 21.91 -3.28 0.96
N ALA A 326 22.93 -3.78 1.70
CA ALA A 326 23.36 -3.19 2.95
C ALA A 326 23.97 -1.79 2.78
#